data_61fc21c0f7fbcdee1f90bbbf285cb029
#
_entry.id   61fc21c0f7fbcdee1f90bbbf285cb029
#
_cell.length_a   1.000
_cell.length_b   1.000
_cell.length_c   1.000
_cell.angle_alpha   90.00
_cell.angle_beta   90.00
_cell.angle_gamma   90.00
#
_symmetry.space_group_name_H-M   'P 1'
#
loop_
_entity.id
_entity.type
_entity.pdbx_description
1 polymer ?
#
loop_
_entity_poly.entity_id
_entity_poly.type
_entity_poly.pdbx_seq_one_letter_code
_entity_poly.pdbx_strand_id
1 'polypeptide(L)'
;ADEIIVRMADRREFEAELIGSDPLSDIALLKVDAKNLPKLEFGHSDELKPGEWVVAIGSPFNFDQSVTAGIVSGKGRSNAQQQYVPFIQTDAAINPGNSGGPLLNLDGEVVGVNSWILSSSGGFIGLSFSIPIETAANTVEQLRKDGKVSRGLLGVQIQGVTRELAEAMGLDKPVGALVDSVNPGSAAEKAGIQSGDIILE
;
A
#
# COMPACT_ATOMS: atom_id res chain seq x y z
N ALA A 1 -6.08 -20.85 -2.20
CA ALA A 1 -5.56 -21.85 -1.26
C ALA A 1 -6.77 -22.53 -0.63
N ASP A 2 -6.74 -23.86 -0.53
CA ASP A 2 -7.86 -24.63 0.03
C ASP A 2 -7.82 -24.61 1.56
N GLU A 3 -6.68 -24.31 2.14
CA GLU A 3 -6.43 -24.17 3.57
C GLU A 3 -5.36 -23.11 3.84
N ILE A 4 -5.56 -22.28 4.87
CA ILE A 4 -4.62 -21.24 5.31
C ILE A 4 -4.23 -21.53 6.75
N ILE A 5 -2.95 -21.80 7.01
CA ILE A 5 -2.43 -22.07 8.35
C ILE A 5 -1.56 -20.90 8.81
N VAL A 6 -1.89 -20.36 9.98
CA VAL A 6 -1.08 -19.35 10.69
C VAL A 6 -0.25 -20.05 11.76
N ARG A 7 1.07 -20.02 11.58
CA ARG A 7 2.03 -20.54 12.56
C ARG A 7 2.61 -19.40 13.39
N MET A 8 2.50 -19.56 14.72
CA MET A 8 3.04 -18.61 15.69
C MET A 8 4.50 -18.91 16.04
N ALA A 9 5.19 -17.93 16.63
CA ALA A 9 6.57 -18.09 17.09
C ALA A 9 6.76 -19.21 18.14
N ASP A 10 5.73 -19.50 18.93
CA ASP A 10 5.70 -20.60 19.91
C ASP A 10 5.32 -21.95 19.27
N ARG A 11 5.27 -22.03 17.94
CA ARG A 11 4.93 -23.20 17.12
C ARG A 11 3.47 -23.65 17.18
N ARG A 12 2.59 -22.89 17.84
CA ARG A 12 1.14 -23.16 17.69
C ARG A 12 0.72 -22.85 16.26
N GLU A 13 -0.18 -23.67 15.75
CA GLU A 13 -0.76 -23.51 14.43
C GLU A 13 -2.28 -23.31 14.55
N PHE A 14 -2.81 -22.43 13.74
CA PHE A 14 -4.24 -22.13 13.68
C PHE A 14 -4.68 -22.14 12.24
N GLU A 15 -5.78 -22.80 11.96
CA GLU A 15 -6.49 -22.63 10.70
C GLU A 15 -7.08 -21.24 10.67
N ALA A 16 -6.88 -20.53 9.56
CA ALA A 16 -7.35 -19.17 9.37
C ALA A 16 -8.49 -19.13 8.35
N GLU A 17 -9.55 -18.45 8.71
CA GLU A 17 -10.66 -18.11 7.83
C GLU A 17 -10.31 -16.85 7.02
N LEU A 18 -10.50 -16.89 5.70
CA LEU A 18 -10.40 -15.70 4.85
C LEU A 18 -11.69 -14.89 4.97
N ILE A 19 -11.64 -13.77 5.67
CA ILE A 19 -12.78 -12.84 5.81
C ILE A 19 -13.01 -12.08 4.50
N GLY A 20 -11.95 -11.70 3.80
CA GLY A 20 -12.02 -11.06 2.50
C GLY A 20 -10.64 -10.66 1.99
N SER A 21 -10.58 -10.31 0.71
CA SER A 21 -9.35 -9.83 0.08
C SER A 21 -9.64 -8.75 -0.94
N ASP A 22 -8.66 -7.88 -1.14
CA ASP A 22 -8.69 -6.83 -2.14
C ASP A 22 -7.43 -6.87 -3.01
N PRO A 23 -7.52 -7.44 -4.23
CA PRO A 23 -6.39 -7.56 -5.14
C PRO A 23 -5.78 -6.21 -5.57
N LEU A 24 -6.57 -5.13 -5.54
CA LEU A 24 -6.10 -3.80 -5.97
C LEU A 24 -5.20 -3.13 -4.93
N SER A 25 -5.34 -3.48 -3.65
CA SER A 25 -4.43 -3.03 -2.59
C SER A 25 -3.48 -4.13 -2.11
N ASP A 26 -3.61 -5.37 -2.61
CA ASP A 26 -2.80 -6.53 -2.21
C ASP A 26 -2.94 -6.85 -0.70
N ILE A 27 -4.15 -6.66 -0.15
CA ILE A 27 -4.45 -6.93 1.26
C ILE A 27 -5.51 -8.03 1.38
N ALA A 28 -5.27 -8.97 2.29
CA ALA A 28 -6.24 -9.95 2.73
C ALA A 28 -6.42 -9.87 4.25
N LEU A 29 -7.65 -10.04 4.72
CA LEU A 29 -7.99 -10.13 6.13
C LEU A 29 -8.26 -11.57 6.51
N LEU A 30 -7.47 -12.09 7.43
CA LEU A 30 -7.59 -13.43 7.98
C LEU A 30 -8.10 -13.40 9.42
N LYS A 31 -8.88 -14.37 9.79
CA LYS A 31 -9.37 -14.59 11.15
C LYS A 31 -8.92 -15.95 11.67
N VAL A 32 -8.33 -15.96 12.86
CA VAL A 32 -8.02 -17.18 13.61
C VAL A 32 -8.85 -17.25 14.89
N ASP A 33 -9.27 -18.44 15.30
CA ASP A 33 -9.94 -18.65 16.59
C ASP A 33 -8.89 -18.88 17.69
N ALA A 34 -8.33 -17.76 18.18
CA ALA A 34 -7.33 -17.77 19.24
C ALA A 34 -7.49 -16.56 20.15
N LYS A 35 -7.09 -16.71 21.41
CA LYS A 35 -7.13 -15.65 22.44
C LYS A 35 -5.72 -15.29 22.88
N ASN A 36 -5.57 -14.05 23.36
CA ASN A 36 -4.30 -13.55 23.92
C ASN A 36 -3.12 -13.67 22.96
N LEU A 37 -3.35 -13.39 21.67
CA LEU A 37 -2.29 -13.28 20.69
C LEU A 37 -1.53 -11.96 20.90
N PRO A 38 -0.20 -11.97 20.72
CA PRO A 38 0.56 -10.72 20.68
C PRO A 38 0.09 -9.89 19.47
N LYS A 39 0.06 -8.59 19.62
CA LYS A 39 -0.28 -7.64 18.57
C LYS A 39 0.78 -6.56 18.46
N LEU A 40 0.86 -5.95 17.29
CA LEU A 40 1.61 -4.72 17.06
C LEU A 40 0.63 -3.54 17.02
N GLU A 41 1.07 -2.39 17.47
CA GLU A 41 0.33 -1.15 17.33
C GLU A 41 0.62 -0.53 15.95
N PHE A 42 -0.36 0.20 15.42
CA PHE A 42 -0.20 0.92 14.17
C PHE A 42 0.39 2.31 14.46
N GLY A 43 1.39 2.68 13.68
CA GLY A 43 1.96 4.01 13.65
C GLY A 43 1.29 4.88 12.57
N HIS A 44 2.02 5.91 12.12
CA HIS A 44 1.58 6.92 11.17
C HIS A 44 2.51 6.97 9.95
N SER A 45 2.13 6.30 8.85
CA SER A 45 2.98 6.28 7.65
C SER A 45 2.95 7.60 6.88
N ASP A 46 1.92 8.41 7.04
CA ASP A 46 1.80 9.74 6.47
C ASP A 46 2.83 10.73 7.04
N GLU A 47 3.24 10.54 8.29
CA GLU A 47 4.27 11.35 8.97
C GLU A 47 5.71 10.95 8.60
N LEU A 48 5.94 9.75 8.07
CA LEU A 48 7.27 9.28 7.68
C LEU A 48 7.93 10.21 6.67
N LYS A 49 9.23 10.41 6.84
CA LYS A 49 10.06 11.22 5.93
C LYS A 49 11.15 10.37 5.28
N PRO A 50 11.52 10.65 4.04
CA PRO A 50 12.71 10.04 3.44
C PRO A 50 13.94 10.25 4.34
N GLY A 51 14.70 9.17 4.54
CA GLY A 51 15.86 9.10 5.44
C GLY A 51 15.56 8.55 6.84
N GLU A 52 14.31 8.41 7.25
CA GLU A 52 13.97 7.78 8.53
C GLU A 52 14.19 6.26 8.48
N TRP A 53 14.71 5.73 9.59
CA TRP A 53 14.98 4.30 9.73
C TRP A 53 13.69 3.49 9.83
N VAL A 54 13.68 2.36 9.14
CA VAL A 54 12.61 1.37 9.20
C VAL A 54 13.18 -0.04 9.30
N VAL A 55 12.39 -0.94 9.87
CA VAL A 55 12.73 -2.34 10.08
C VAL A 55 11.66 -3.21 9.43
N ALA A 56 12.07 -4.12 8.56
CA ALA A 56 11.18 -5.11 7.97
C ALA A 56 11.37 -6.48 8.66
N ILE A 57 10.26 -7.13 9.00
CA ILE A 57 10.26 -8.46 9.60
C ILE A 57 9.49 -9.41 8.69
N GLY A 58 9.99 -10.64 8.55
CA GLY A 58 9.35 -11.67 7.77
C GLY A 58 10.05 -13.02 7.87
N SER A 59 9.68 -13.95 7.01
CA SER A 59 10.25 -15.30 6.94
C SER A 59 10.77 -15.59 5.52
N PRO A 60 11.80 -14.87 5.05
CA PRO A 60 12.33 -15.06 3.72
C PRO A 60 12.91 -16.47 3.58
N PHE A 61 12.62 -17.14 2.46
CA PHE A 61 13.12 -18.49 2.16
C PHE A 61 12.85 -19.53 3.26
N ASN A 62 11.75 -19.38 4.02
CA ASN A 62 11.38 -20.19 5.20
C ASN A 62 12.39 -20.10 6.37
N PHE A 63 13.23 -19.07 6.42
CA PHE A 63 13.96 -18.75 7.64
C PHE A 63 13.04 -18.03 8.62
N ASP A 64 12.81 -18.64 9.77
CA ASP A 64 11.95 -18.05 10.80
C ASP A 64 12.49 -16.69 11.27
N GLN A 65 11.60 -15.70 11.31
CA GLN A 65 11.82 -14.40 11.97
C GLN A 65 13.08 -13.64 11.54
N SER A 66 13.27 -13.48 10.23
CA SER A 66 14.34 -12.62 9.72
C SER A 66 13.99 -11.14 9.88
N VAL A 67 14.96 -10.36 10.31
CA VAL A 67 14.85 -8.91 10.50
C VAL A 67 15.85 -8.23 9.57
N THR A 68 15.38 -7.25 8.82
CA THR A 68 16.22 -6.38 7.99
C THR A 68 15.94 -4.93 8.32
N ALA A 69 16.93 -4.05 8.16
CA ALA A 69 16.79 -2.62 8.42
C ALA A 69 17.23 -1.81 7.19
N GLY A 70 16.67 -0.65 7.05
CA GLY A 70 16.96 0.32 6.01
C GLY A 70 16.30 1.65 6.32
N ILE A 71 16.13 2.48 5.31
CA ILE A 71 15.49 3.78 5.45
C ILE A 71 14.27 3.90 4.52
N VAL A 72 13.42 4.85 4.80
CA VAL A 72 12.42 5.32 3.84
C VAL A 72 13.16 6.01 2.70
N SER A 73 13.18 5.41 1.51
CA SER A 73 13.81 5.97 0.32
C SER A 73 12.88 6.95 -0.42
N GLY A 74 11.57 6.81 -0.23
CA GLY A 74 10.56 7.67 -0.83
C GLY A 74 9.15 7.24 -0.48
N LYS A 75 8.17 8.08 -0.80
CA LYS A 75 6.74 7.83 -0.55
C LYS A 75 5.92 8.13 -1.81
N GLY A 76 4.67 7.63 -1.83
CA GLY A 76 3.74 7.90 -2.93
C GLY A 76 4.14 7.23 -4.24
N ARG A 77 4.88 6.13 -4.18
CA ARG A 77 5.23 5.36 -5.38
C ARG A 77 4.04 4.53 -5.84
N SER A 78 3.79 4.50 -7.14
CA SER A 78 2.74 3.69 -7.74
C SER A 78 3.32 2.69 -8.75
N ASN A 79 2.61 1.59 -8.96
CA ASN A 79 2.87 0.68 -10.07
C ASN A 79 1.61 0.53 -10.94
N ALA A 80 1.77 -0.03 -12.13
CA ALA A 80 0.68 -0.13 -13.10
C ALA A 80 -0.46 -1.06 -12.64
N GLN A 81 -0.17 -2.04 -11.79
CA GLN A 81 -1.12 -3.05 -11.31
C GLN A 81 -1.88 -2.59 -10.06
N GLN A 82 -1.26 -1.73 -9.25
CA GLN A 82 -1.78 -1.31 -7.94
C GLN A 82 -1.79 0.23 -7.83
N GLN A 83 -2.50 0.87 -8.75
CA GLN A 83 -2.58 2.34 -8.84
C GLN A 83 -3.22 3.01 -7.61
N TYR A 84 -3.95 2.25 -6.81
CA TYR A 84 -4.62 2.74 -5.60
C TYR A 84 -3.72 2.74 -4.35
N VAL A 85 -2.48 2.24 -4.46
CA VAL A 85 -1.55 2.16 -3.33
C VAL A 85 -0.41 3.15 -3.51
N PRO A 86 -0.28 4.17 -2.63
CA PRO A 86 0.84 5.10 -2.63
C PRO A 86 2.02 4.52 -1.85
N PHE A 87 2.69 3.50 -2.39
CA PHE A 87 3.72 2.72 -1.71
C PHE A 87 4.80 3.56 -1.02
N ILE A 88 5.24 3.06 0.15
CA ILE A 88 6.50 3.44 0.79
C ILE A 88 7.61 2.67 0.10
N GLN A 89 8.59 3.38 -0.43
CA GLN A 89 9.82 2.81 -0.94
C GLN A 89 10.87 2.75 0.18
N THR A 90 11.53 1.60 0.33
CA THR A 90 12.62 1.40 1.31
C THR A 90 13.76 0.58 0.70
N ASP A 91 14.95 0.74 1.23
CA ASP A 91 16.10 -0.11 0.98
C ASP A 91 16.32 -1.18 2.05
N ALA A 92 15.40 -1.31 3.02
CA ALA A 92 15.33 -2.49 3.87
C ALA A 92 15.15 -3.74 2.98
N ALA A 93 16.00 -4.75 3.16
CA ALA A 93 16.03 -5.90 2.27
C ALA A 93 14.75 -6.74 2.42
N ILE A 94 13.93 -6.76 1.38
CA ILE A 94 12.75 -7.62 1.27
C ILE A 94 13.03 -8.67 0.20
N ASN A 95 12.73 -9.91 0.52
CA ASN A 95 12.83 -11.06 -0.38
C ASN A 95 11.55 -11.89 -0.30
N PRO A 96 11.31 -12.83 -1.24
CA PRO A 96 10.17 -13.73 -1.17
C PRO A 96 10.05 -14.42 0.19
N GLY A 97 8.89 -14.26 0.85
CA GLY A 97 8.61 -14.70 2.21
C GLY A 97 8.49 -13.55 3.24
N ASN A 98 8.95 -12.33 2.92
CA ASN A 98 8.72 -11.16 3.76
C ASN A 98 7.38 -10.47 3.43
N SER A 99 6.79 -10.72 2.27
CA SER A 99 5.50 -10.11 1.88
C SER A 99 4.40 -10.50 2.87
N GLY A 100 3.60 -9.52 3.28
CA GLY A 100 2.61 -9.63 4.35
C GLY A 100 3.16 -9.36 5.75
N GLY A 101 4.49 -9.36 5.93
CA GLY A 101 5.13 -8.96 7.19
C GLY A 101 5.13 -7.44 7.40
N PRO A 102 5.36 -6.98 8.64
CA PRO A 102 5.34 -5.56 8.97
C PRO A 102 6.61 -4.84 8.51
N LEU A 103 6.43 -3.58 8.12
CA LEU A 103 7.45 -2.54 8.13
C LEU A 103 7.22 -1.69 9.37
N LEU A 104 8.24 -1.58 10.24
CA LEU A 104 8.16 -0.90 11.53
C LEU A 104 8.98 0.38 11.51
N ASN A 105 8.54 1.39 12.28
CA ASN A 105 9.38 2.53 12.68
C ASN A 105 10.30 2.13 13.86
N LEU A 106 11.10 3.08 14.35
CA LEU A 106 12.00 2.83 15.49
C LEU A 106 11.28 2.73 16.85
N ASP A 107 10.02 3.14 16.92
CA ASP A 107 9.16 2.98 18.11
C ASP A 107 8.51 1.59 18.15
N GLY A 108 8.71 0.76 17.11
CA GLY A 108 8.17 -0.59 16.99
C GLY A 108 6.71 -0.61 16.51
N GLU A 109 6.23 0.48 15.96
CA GLU A 109 4.89 0.59 15.39
C GLU A 109 4.88 0.22 13.92
N VAL A 110 3.80 -0.41 13.47
CA VAL A 110 3.64 -0.78 12.06
C VAL A 110 3.32 0.46 11.23
N VAL A 111 4.19 0.80 10.32
CA VAL A 111 4.02 1.90 9.36
C VAL A 111 3.72 1.41 7.95
N GLY A 112 3.86 0.10 7.70
CA GLY A 112 3.50 -0.49 6.41
C GLY A 112 3.44 -2.00 6.44
N VAL A 113 2.90 -2.57 5.36
CA VAL A 113 2.88 -4.01 5.10
C VAL A 113 3.77 -4.28 3.89
N ASN A 114 4.80 -5.12 4.06
CA ASN A 114 5.72 -5.47 2.98
C ASN A 114 4.96 -6.16 1.85
N SER A 115 5.15 -5.75 0.62
CA SER A 115 4.39 -6.27 -0.53
C SER A 115 5.30 -6.79 -1.63
N TRP A 116 6.08 -5.96 -2.29
CA TRP A 116 6.84 -6.37 -3.47
C TRP A 116 8.21 -5.70 -3.58
N ILE A 117 9.04 -6.22 -4.48
CA ILE A 117 10.34 -5.65 -4.85
C ILE A 117 10.39 -5.39 -6.34
N LEU A 118 11.08 -4.34 -6.75
CA LEU A 118 11.48 -4.17 -8.15
C LEU A 118 12.77 -4.96 -8.36
N SER A 119 12.70 -6.02 -9.18
CA SER A 119 13.84 -6.88 -9.42
C SER A 119 13.75 -7.55 -10.78
N SER A 120 14.87 -7.63 -11.49
CA SER A 120 15.01 -8.41 -12.72
C SER A 120 15.48 -9.85 -12.46
N SER A 121 16.08 -10.10 -11.30
CA SER A 121 16.63 -11.41 -10.92
C SER A 121 15.77 -12.17 -9.92
N GLY A 122 14.69 -11.56 -9.40
CA GLY A 122 13.84 -12.10 -8.35
C GLY A 122 14.36 -11.90 -6.93
N GLY A 123 15.56 -11.36 -6.74
CA GLY A 123 16.14 -11.00 -5.46
C GLY A 123 16.18 -9.48 -5.24
N PHE A 124 16.37 -9.09 -3.99
CA PHE A 124 16.49 -7.68 -3.59
C PHE A 124 17.68 -6.98 -4.26
N ILE A 125 17.43 -5.79 -4.81
CA ILE A 125 18.43 -4.93 -5.48
C ILE A 125 18.43 -3.49 -4.95
N GLY A 126 17.90 -3.25 -3.74
CA GLY A 126 17.79 -1.92 -3.14
C GLY A 126 16.43 -1.24 -3.31
N LEU A 127 15.45 -1.89 -3.91
CA LEU A 127 14.13 -1.31 -4.22
C LEU A 127 13.02 -2.22 -3.69
N SER A 128 12.56 -1.93 -2.48
CA SER A 128 11.45 -2.59 -1.81
C SER A 128 10.28 -1.63 -1.63
N PHE A 129 9.07 -2.19 -1.61
CA PHE A 129 7.84 -1.42 -1.52
C PHE A 129 6.90 -2.04 -0.49
N SER A 130 6.37 -1.17 0.38
CA SER A 130 5.41 -1.54 1.42
C SER A 130 4.13 -0.71 1.28
N ILE A 131 3.00 -1.33 1.54
CA ILE A 131 1.68 -0.69 1.55
C ILE A 131 1.62 0.16 2.81
N PRO A 132 1.29 1.47 2.73
CA PRO A 132 1.13 2.33 3.90
C PRO A 132 0.09 1.77 4.88
N ILE A 133 0.34 1.92 6.17
CA ILE A 133 -0.53 1.33 7.19
C ILE A 133 -1.95 1.89 7.15
N GLU A 134 -2.15 3.18 6.82
CA GLU A 134 -3.47 3.79 6.67
C GLU A 134 -4.24 3.16 5.52
N THR A 135 -3.57 2.87 4.40
CA THR A 135 -4.18 2.16 3.27
C THR A 135 -4.60 0.75 3.67
N ALA A 136 -3.73 0.02 4.38
CA ALA A 136 -4.02 -1.32 4.87
C ALA A 136 -5.16 -1.31 5.89
N ALA A 137 -5.15 -0.41 6.86
CA ALA A 137 -6.18 -0.27 7.89
C ALA A 137 -7.56 0.04 7.29
N ASN A 138 -7.63 0.98 6.35
CA ASN A 138 -8.85 1.34 5.62
C ASN A 138 -9.42 0.15 4.85
N THR A 139 -8.54 -0.60 4.18
CA THR A 139 -8.92 -1.82 3.45
C THR A 139 -9.48 -2.87 4.40
N VAL A 140 -8.77 -3.13 5.50
CA VAL A 140 -9.17 -4.11 6.53
C VAL A 140 -10.52 -3.75 7.16
N GLU A 141 -10.78 -2.46 7.43
CA GLU A 141 -12.06 -2.02 7.99
C GLU A 141 -13.23 -2.34 7.04
N GLN A 142 -13.08 -2.06 5.74
CA GLN A 142 -14.10 -2.39 4.74
C GLN A 142 -14.27 -3.91 4.58
N LEU A 143 -13.18 -4.67 4.52
CA LEU A 143 -13.23 -6.13 4.44
C LEU A 143 -13.95 -6.73 5.65
N ARG A 144 -13.68 -6.22 6.87
CA ARG A 144 -14.33 -6.67 8.10
C ARG A 144 -15.82 -6.38 8.13
N LYS A 145 -16.23 -5.22 7.61
CA LYS A 145 -17.63 -4.77 7.63
C LYS A 145 -18.47 -5.39 6.52
N ASP A 146 -17.93 -5.39 5.30
CA ASP A 146 -18.69 -5.64 4.08
C ASP A 146 -18.16 -6.87 3.30
N GLY A 147 -17.08 -7.51 3.74
CA GLY A 147 -16.40 -8.62 3.06
C GLY A 147 -15.70 -8.22 1.74
N LYS A 148 -15.77 -6.96 1.37
CA LYS A 148 -15.20 -6.42 0.12
C LYS A 148 -14.86 -4.95 0.26
N VAL A 149 -13.94 -4.48 -0.59
CA VAL A 149 -13.60 -3.05 -0.72
C VAL A 149 -14.42 -2.43 -1.85
N SER A 150 -15.08 -1.32 -1.55
CA SER A 150 -15.82 -0.51 -2.52
C SER A 150 -15.03 0.75 -2.87
N ARG A 151 -14.82 0.99 -4.15
CA ARG A 151 -14.16 2.20 -4.66
C ARG A 151 -15.11 2.95 -5.57
N GLY A 152 -15.21 4.27 -5.36
CA GLY A 152 -15.90 5.15 -6.28
C GLY A 152 -15.08 5.32 -7.57
N LEU A 153 -15.75 5.28 -8.73
CA LEU A 153 -15.17 5.64 -10.01
C LEU A 153 -15.67 7.04 -10.39
N LEU A 154 -14.75 8.00 -10.45
CA LEU A 154 -15.07 9.37 -10.86
C LEU A 154 -15.43 9.42 -12.36
N GLY A 155 -14.74 8.63 -13.17
CA GLY A 155 -14.97 8.52 -14.61
C GLY A 155 -14.31 9.64 -15.40
N VAL A 156 -13.07 9.95 -15.07
CA VAL A 156 -12.21 10.88 -15.81
C VAL A 156 -10.92 10.17 -16.22
N GLN A 157 -10.31 10.64 -17.30
CA GLN A 157 -8.91 10.39 -17.60
C GLN A 157 -8.12 11.62 -17.17
N ILE A 158 -7.01 11.38 -16.48
CA ILE A 158 -6.17 12.46 -15.92
C ILE A 158 -4.72 12.28 -16.33
N GLN A 159 -3.99 13.38 -16.38
CA GLN A 159 -2.53 13.40 -16.48
C GLN A 159 -1.95 14.37 -15.45
N GLY A 160 -0.70 14.12 -15.02
CA GLY A 160 -0.02 15.04 -14.13
C GLY A 160 0.24 16.39 -14.80
N VAL A 161 0.09 17.46 -14.05
CA VAL A 161 0.41 18.81 -14.55
C VAL A 161 1.92 18.97 -14.62
N THR A 162 2.48 19.02 -15.82
CA THR A 162 3.90 19.35 -16.05
C THR A 162 4.13 20.85 -15.92
N ARG A 163 5.40 21.24 -15.89
CA ARG A 163 5.76 22.67 -15.83
C ARG A 163 5.24 23.44 -17.04
N GLU A 164 5.38 22.86 -18.23
CA GLU A 164 4.90 23.45 -19.48
C GLU A 164 3.39 23.62 -19.48
N LEU A 165 2.64 22.62 -18.97
CA LEU A 165 1.21 22.71 -18.80
C LEU A 165 0.81 23.77 -17.77
N ALA A 166 1.50 23.85 -16.64
CA ALA A 166 1.25 24.88 -15.63
C ALA A 166 1.41 26.28 -16.21
N GLU A 167 2.52 26.53 -16.94
CA GLU A 167 2.78 27.81 -17.61
C GLU A 167 1.70 28.14 -18.66
N ALA A 168 1.30 27.17 -19.48
CA ALA A 168 0.28 27.36 -20.50
C ALA A 168 -1.13 27.63 -19.91
N MET A 169 -1.43 27.09 -18.73
CA MET A 169 -2.71 27.23 -18.03
C MET A 169 -2.72 28.35 -16.98
N GLY A 170 -1.61 29.08 -16.83
CA GLY A 170 -1.49 30.21 -15.89
C GLY A 170 -1.43 29.80 -14.43
N LEU A 171 -0.94 28.60 -14.12
CA LEU A 171 -0.73 28.13 -12.75
C LEU A 171 0.65 28.56 -12.25
N ASP A 172 0.73 28.95 -10.98
CA ASP A 172 2.00 29.32 -10.33
C ASP A 172 2.96 28.14 -10.15
N LYS A 173 2.43 26.91 -10.09
CA LYS A 173 3.19 25.69 -9.83
C LYS A 173 2.62 24.51 -10.63
N PRO A 174 3.47 23.52 -11.00
CA PRO A 174 3.04 22.28 -11.64
C PRO A 174 2.42 21.32 -10.60
N VAL A 175 1.19 21.58 -10.19
CA VAL A 175 0.46 20.81 -9.16
C VAL A 175 -0.90 20.36 -9.70
N GLY A 176 -1.40 19.24 -9.17
CA GLY A 176 -2.70 18.70 -9.51
C GLY A 176 -2.70 17.74 -10.70
N ALA A 177 -3.90 17.35 -11.09
CA ALA A 177 -4.18 16.45 -12.20
C ALA A 177 -5.08 17.16 -13.23
N LEU A 178 -4.59 17.30 -14.45
CA LEU A 178 -5.37 17.82 -15.57
C LEU A 178 -6.36 16.73 -16.04
N VAL A 179 -7.63 17.09 -16.13
CA VAL A 179 -8.67 16.23 -16.71
C VAL A 179 -8.54 16.28 -18.23
N ASP A 180 -8.09 15.17 -18.81
CA ASP A 180 -7.95 15.00 -20.25
C ASP A 180 -9.31 14.73 -20.91
N SER A 181 -10.10 13.84 -20.32
CA SER A 181 -11.43 13.52 -20.79
C SER A 181 -12.36 13.10 -19.65
N VAL A 182 -13.67 13.26 -19.86
CA VAL A 182 -14.74 12.83 -18.94
C VAL A 182 -15.58 11.76 -19.62
N ASN A 183 -15.79 10.63 -18.93
CA ASN A 183 -16.57 9.53 -19.46
C ASN A 183 -18.07 9.88 -19.45
N PRO A 184 -18.80 9.67 -20.55
CA PRO A 184 -20.24 9.88 -20.58
C PRO A 184 -20.99 9.06 -19.53
N GLY A 185 -21.97 9.66 -18.86
CA GLY A 185 -22.79 9.03 -17.81
C GLY A 185 -22.09 8.88 -16.46
N SER A 186 -20.82 9.32 -16.33
CA SER A 186 -20.01 9.19 -15.13
C SER A 186 -20.47 10.11 -13.99
N ALA A 187 -19.88 9.90 -12.80
CA ALA A 187 -20.07 10.79 -11.68
C ALA A 187 -19.47 12.18 -11.95
N ALA A 188 -18.32 12.23 -12.64
CA ALA A 188 -17.65 13.47 -13.04
C ALA A 188 -18.54 14.31 -13.97
N GLU A 189 -19.13 13.71 -15.01
CA GLU A 189 -20.03 14.43 -15.92
C GLU A 189 -21.24 14.99 -15.16
N LYS A 190 -21.86 14.18 -14.28
CA LYS A 190 -23.00 14.62 -13.46
C LYS A 190 -22.65 15.74 -12.49
N ALA A 191 -21.39 15.77 -12.02
CA ALA A 191 -20.86 16.82 -11.15
C ALA A 191 -20.43 18.07 -11.92
N GLY A 192 -20.45 18.06 -13.27
CA GLY A 192 -20.09 19.19 -14.12
C GLY A 192 -18.58 19.34 -14.36
N ILE A 193 -17.78 18.31 -14.06
CA ILE A 193 -16.35 18.31 -14.39
C ILE A 193 -16.21 18.23 -15.91
N GLN A 194 -15.28 19.01 -16.47
CA GLN A 194 -15.02 19.10 -17.90
C GLN A 194 -13.55 18.79 -18.24
N SER A 195 -13.31 18.41 -19.50
CA SER A 195 -11.96 18.35 -20.04
C SER A 195 -11.31 19.74 -19.96
N GLY A 196 -10.08 19.80 -19.49
CA GLY A 196 -9.35 21.03 -19.21
C GLY A 196 -9.40 21.49 -17.75
N ASP A 197 -10.27 20.93 -16.91
CA ASP A 197 -10.26 21.21 -15.47
C ASP A 197 -9.01 20.64 -14.81
N ILE A 198 -8.56 21.30 -13.73
CA ILE A 198 -7.45 20.83 -12.92
C ILE A 198 -7.95 20.46 -11.54
N ILE A 199 -7.78 19.20 -11.17
CA ILE A 199 -8.07 18.70 -9.82
C ILE A 199 -6.83 18.98 -8.98
N LEU A 200 -6.96 19.83 -7.96
CA LEU A 200 -5.84 20.22 -7.08
C LEU A 200 -5.74 19.35 -5.83
N GLU A 201 -6.88 18.91 -5.25
CA GLU A 201 -7.02 18.03 -4.08
C GLU A 201 -8.35 17.26 -4.17
#